data_289d33bdfe431ae37ed4150a7bba2f0b
#
_entry.id   289d33bdfe431ae37ed4150a7bba2f0b
#
_cell.length_a   1.000
_cell.length_b   1.000
_cell.length_c   1.000
_cell.angle_alpha   90.00
_cell.angle_beta   90.00
_cell.angle_gamma   90.00
#
_symmetry.space_group_name_H-M   'P 1'
#
loop_
_entity.id
_entity.type
_entity.pdbx_description
1 polymer ?
#
loop_
_entity_poly.entity_id
_entity_poly.type
_entity_poly.pdbx_seq_one_letter_code
_entity_poly.pdbx_strand_id
1 'polypeptide(L)'
;MSSIISNSLRILNSETFAKRIAEQPTYLFIGKDTSWADEELPDIPTESTKDLTQLYKNMLAVKRVTADTMTSVIQRINWTSNSVYDAFDDTLNMIDDRKSNGTRYRYYALTDEFNVYKCLSNNNGAASVNKPTSQQITEFKTPDGYIWKYMYTIRSTDVFSFLTQDWMPVYTIIANDGSSQWQVQENAIDGGIHDIVVKTNGASYNPAIPPTVVITGDGTGATAQADVHPISGAITRILITNPGVNYTTATVTLTNIGSGNGCTSVAIIAPVGGHGKDAKLELGGVNKMIKMTLNGAEGGAFPTTTFRQAGLLYKPLSTEQGSKITVASTNGFKAGETVTGDTTGATGVIRLVDDNERTLWIDTVVGAFIQSETISSDGVSAAIERVVNNTNLVLVSTVASADDVVTRTGEFMYISNREVIARNDTQTEEVRFIIGF
;
A
#
# COMPACT_ATOMS: atom_id res chain seq x y z
N MET A 1 7.38 -15.40 24.78
CA MET A 1 7.63 -14.03 24.29
C MET A 1 6.52 -13.69 23.30
N SER A 2 5.85 -12.57 23.48
CA SER A 2 4.91 -12.03 22.49
C SER A 2 5.66 -10.98 21.65
N SER A 3 5.51 -11.00 20.34
CA SER A 3 6.11 -10.04 19.42
C SER A 3 5.05 -9.54 18.44
N ILE A 4 5.24 -8.32 17.92
CA ILE A 4 4.38 -7.72 16.92
C ILE A 4 5.22 -7.17 15.78
N ILE A 5 4.71 -7.29 14.56
CA ILE A 5 5.24 -6.59 13.39
C ILE A 5 4.47 -5.29 13.23
N SER A 6 5.16 -4.16 13.38
CA SER A 6 4.52 -2.84 13.31
C SER A 6 4.01 -2.53 11.89
N ASN A 7 2.96 -1.71 11.79
CA ASN A 7 2.44 -1.26 10.50
C ASN A 7 3.49 -0.50 9.67
N SER A 8 4.38 0.25 10.32
CA SER A 8 5.50 0.93 9.64
C SER A 8 6.44 -0.06 8.94
N LEU A 9 6.78 -1.19 9.57
CA LEU A 9 7.61 -2.22 8.96
C LEU A 9 6.85 -2.93 7.81
N ARG A 10 5.58 -3.20 7.98
CA ARG A 10 4.72 -3.80 6.93
C ARG A 10 4.64 -2.88 5.69
N ILE A 11 4.46 -1.57 5.89
CA ILE A 11 4.48 -0.58 4.80
C ILE A 11 5.85 -0.54 4.13
N LEU A 12 6.95 -0.50 4.91
CA LEU A 12 8.30 -0.53 4.35
C LEU A 12 8.55 -1.78 3.51
N ASN A 13 8.11 -2.95 3.96
CA ASN A 13 8.20 -4.20 3.19
C ASN A 13 7.39 -4.11 1.90
N SER A 14 6.16 -3.58 1.97
CA SER A 14 5.29 -3.42 0.80
C SER A 14 5.88 -2.44 -0.24
N GLU A 15 6.49 -1.34 0.21
CA GLU A 15 7.17 -0.38 -0.68
C GLU A 15 8.46 -0.97 -1.28
N THR A 16 9.24 -1.70 -0.50
CA THR A 16 10.44 -2.41 -0.97
C THR A 16 10.08 -3.46 -2.03
N PHE A 17 9.00 -4.21 -1.80
CA PHE A 17 8.45 -5.15 -2.78
C PHE A 17 8.06 -4.44 -4.09
N ALA A 18 7.28 -3.35 -4.00
CA ALA A 18 6.87 -2.59 -5.18
C ALA A 18 8.05 -2.01 -5.95
N LYS A 19 9.06 -1.48 -5.25
CA LYS A 19 10.29 -0.97 -5.85
C LYS A 19 11.04 -2.09 -6.59
N ARG A 20 11.22 -3.25 -5.97
CA ARG A 20 11.88 -4.40 -6.60
C ARG A 20 11.18 -4.86 -7.86
N ILE A 21 9.84 -4.95 -7.84
CA ILE A 21 9.05 -5.33 -9.02
C ILE A 21 9.18 -4.29 -10.14
N ALA A 22 9.22 -3.00 -9.81
CA ALA A 22 9.39 -1.94 -10.79
C ALA A 22 10.78 -1.95 -11.45
N GLU A 23 11.82 -2.20 -10.66
CA GLU A 23 13.22 -2.18 -11.11
C GLU A 23 13.65 -3.48 -11.79
N GLN A 24 13.10 -4.63 -11.38
CA GLN A 24 13.50 -5.95 -11.87
C GLN A 24 12.41 -6.61 -12.70
N PRO A 25 12.77 -7.40 -13.72
CA PRO A 25 11.80 -8.11 -14.55
C PRO A 25 10.94 -9.07 -13.71
N THR A 26 9.69 -8.67 -13.47
CA THR A 26 8.68 -9.48 -12.78
C THR A 26 7.49 -9.65 -13.71
N TYR A 27 6.94 -10.84 -13.75
CA TYR A 27 5.90 -11.20 -14.69
C TYR A 27 4.67 -11.76 -13.97
N LEU A 28 3.50 -11.33 -14.39
CA LEU A 28 2.30 -12.14 -14.25
C LEU A 28 2.45 -13.34 -15.18
N PHE A 29 2.27 -14.55 -14.68
CA PHE A 29 2.06 -15.74 -15.50
C PHE A 29 0.62 -16.19 -15.46
N ILE A 30 0.15 -16.83 -16.53
CA ILE A 30 -1.05 -17.65 -16.57
C ILE A 30 -0.66 -19.06 -16.93
N GLY A 31 -1.42 -20.04 -16.45
CA GLY A 31 -1.08 -21.45 -16.67
C GLY A 31 -2.23 -22.41 -16.40
N LYS A 32 -1.97 -23.70 -16.65
CA LYS A 32 -2.86 -24.83 -16.46
C LYS A 32 -4.15 -24.73 -17.29
N ASP A 33 -4.07 -25.20 -18.51
CA ASP A 33 -5.21 -25.36 -19.43
C ASP A 33 -6.05 -26.59 -19.11
N THR A 34 -5.44 -27.58 -18.44
CA THR A 34 -6.10 -28.85 -18.06
C THR A 34 -6.94 -28.69 -16.80
N SER A 35 -8.04 -29.43 -16.72
CA SER A 35 -8.99 -29.38 -15.59
C SER A 35 -8.36 -29.78 -14.25
N TRP A 36 -8.89 -29.20 -13.16
CA TRP A 36 -8.71 -29.74 -11.82
C TRP A 36 -9.47 -31.05 -11.65
N ALA A 37 -9.13 -31.80 -10.63
CA ALA A 37 -9.94 -32.95 -10.24
C ALA A 37 -11.35 -32.51 -9.79
N ASP A 38 -11.42 -31.34 -9.12
CA ASP A 38 -12.63 -30.64 -8.76
C ASP A 38 -12.49 -29.19 -9.19
N GLU A 39 -13.28 -28.72 -10.15
CA GLU A 39 -13.20 -27.35 -10.70
C GLU A 39 -13.74 -26.30 -9.72
N GLU A 40 -14.63 -26.67 -8.81
CA GLU A 40 -15.19 -25.75 -7.79
C GLU A 40 -14.26 -25.63 -6.58
N LEU A 41 -13.36 -26.59 -6.39
CA LEU A 41 -12.40 -26.62 -5.29
C LEU A 41 -10.95 -26.84 -5.80
N PRO A 42 -10.33 -25.86 -6.42
CA PRO A 42 -8.95 -25.96 -6.90
C PRO A 42 -7.96 -26.34 -5.77
N ASP A 43 -6.97 -27.17 -6.10
CA ASP A 43 -5.92 -27.56 -5.14
C ASP A 43 -5.24 -26.34 -4.51
N ILE A 44 -4.92 -26.40 -3.22
CA ILE A 44 -4.15 -25.36 -2.55
C ILE A 44 -2.73 -25.38 -3.11
N PRO A 45 -2.19 -24.24 -3.61
CA PRO A 45 -0.84 -24.19 -4.12
C PRO A 45 0.18 -24.46 -3.00
N THR A 46 1.27 -25.16 -3.34
CA THR A 46 2.37 -25.44 -2.42
C THR A 46 3.71 -25.02 -3.02
N GLU A 47 4.73 -24.85 -2.18
CA GLU A 47 6.09 -24.54 -2.60
C GLU A 47 6.96 -25.80 -2.72
N SER A 48 6.36 -26.99 -2.86
CA SER A 48 7.14 -28.19 -3.08
C SER A 48 7.91 -28.12 -4.41
N THR A 49 9.11 -28.66 -4.46
CA THR A 49 9.91 -28.69 -5.70
C THR A 49 9.18 -29.35 -6.87
N LYS A 50 8.35 -30.34 -6.58
CA LYS A 50 7.51 -30.98 -7.58
C LYS A 50 6.48 -30.01 -8.15
N ASP A 51 5.77 -29.31 -7.28
CA ASP A 51 4.69 -28.39 -7.69
C ASP A 51 5.25 -27.16 -8.39
N LEU A 52 6.36 -26.60 -7.90
CA LEU A 52 7.07 -25.51 -8.61
C LEU A 52 7.55 -25.94 -10.00
N THR A 53 8.03 -27.18 -10.14
CA THR A 53 8.40 -27.73 -11.47
C THR A 53 7.17 -27.89 -12.36
N GLN A 54 6.02 -28.28 -11.77
CA GLN A 54 4.77 -28.41 -12.52
C GLN A 54 4.22 -27.06 -12.97
N LEU A 55 4.43 -25.98 -12.21
CA LEU A 55 4.04 -24.62 -12.64
C LEU A 55 4.73 -24.22 -13.95
N TYR A 56 6.04 -24.48 -14.11
CA TYR A 56 6.72 -24.21 -15.39
C TYR A 56 6.13 -25.02 -16.55
N LYS A 57 5.75 -26.29 -16.31
CA LYS A 57 5.13 -27.14 -17.35
C LYS A 57 3.71 -26.69 -17.69
N ASN A 58 3.01 -26.15 -16.71
CA ASN A 58 1.65 -25.66 -16.87
C ASN A 58 1.59 -24.22 -17.40
N MET A 59 2.70 -23.49 -17.34
CA MET A 59 2.77 -22.08 -17.79
C MET A 59 2.38 -21.99 -19.26
N LEU A 60 1.56 -21.03 -19.61
CA LEU A 60 1.10 -20.75 -20.97
C LEU A 60 1.76 -19.48 -21.50
N ALA A 61 1.80 -18.43 -20.71
CA ALA A 61 2.37 -17.15 -21.09
C ALA A 61 2.67 -16.28 -19.88
N VAL A 62 3.49 -15.26 -20.09
CA VAL A 62 3.88 -14.28 -19.09
C VAL A 62 3.74 -12.86 -19.62
N LYS A 63 3.33 -11.91 -18.76
CA LYS A 63 3.23 -10.49 -19.05
C LYS A 63 3.93 -9.68 -17.97
N ARG A 64 4.79 -8.73 -18.37
CA ARG A 64 5.60 -7.94 -17.47
C ARG A 64 4.74 -7.03 -16.59
N VAL A 65 5.01 -7.07 -15.30
CA VAL A 65 4.43 -6.16 -14.29
C VAL A 65 5.29 -4.90 -14.25
N THR A 66 4.66 -3.73 -14.24
CA THR A 66 5.31 -2.42 -14.23
C THR A 66 4.83 -1.59 -13.04
N ALA A 67 5.52 -0.51 -12.71
CA ALA A 67 5.19 0.32 -11.54
C ALA A 67 3.77 0.88 -11.57
N ASP A 68 3.27 1.24 -12.77
CA ASP A 68 1.93 1.78 -12.99
C ASP A 68 0.80 0.74 -12.82
N THR A 69 1.15 -0.55 -12.78
CA THR A 69 0.19 -1.64 -12.54
C THR A 69 0.00 -1.95 -11.05
N MET A 70 0.63 -1.20 -10.15
CA MET A 70 0.61 -1.45 -8.71
C MET A 70 0.25 -0.22 -7.89
N THR A 71 -0.50 -0.42 -6.81
CA THR A 71 -0.75 0.63 -5.80
C THR A 71 -0.95 0.03 -4.41
N SER A 72 -0.75 0.85 -3.38
CA SER A 72 -1.17 0.48 -2.02
C SER A 72 -2.69 0.56 -1.92
N VAL A 73 -3.30 -0.40 -1.23
CA VAL A 73 -4.76 -0.43 -1.05
C VAL A 73 -5.13 -0.68 0.41
N ILE A 74 -6.30 -0.14 0.76
CA ILE A 74 -6.99 -0.38 2.03
C ILE A 74 -8.40 -0.88 1.75
N GLN A 75 -9.06 -1.44 2.75
CA GLN A 75 -10.45 -1.86 2.59
C GLN A 75 -11.34 -0.68 2.27
N ARG A 76 -12.24 -0.85 1.32
CA ARG A 76 -13.22 0.16 0.95
C ARG A 76 -14.35 0.22 1.98
N ILE A 77 -14.54 1.39 2.57
CA ILE A 77 -15.65 1.69 3.47
C ILE A 77 -16.38 2.89 2.91
N ASN A 78 -17.52 2.65 2.28
CA ASN A 78 -18.34 3.76 1.75
C ASN A 78 -19.04 4.49 2.88
N TRP A 79 -19.11 5.82 2.77
CA TRP A 79 -20.02 6.58 3.58
C TRP A 79 -21.48 6.26 3.18
N THR A 80 -22.29 5.96 4.17
CA THR A 80 -23.72 5.72 3.99
C THR A 80 -24.49 6.41 5.10
N SER A 81 -25.59 7.07 4.75
CA SER A 81 -26.45 7.73 5.74
C SER A 81 -27.03 6.71 6.72
N ASN A 82 -27.23 7.13 7.96
CA ASN A 82 -27.69 6.31 9.09
C ASN A 82 -26.70 5.20 9.53
N SER A 83 -25.45 5.30 9.13
CA SER A 83 -24.39 4.40 9.62
C SER A 83 -23.61 5.03 10.77
N VAL A 84 -23.14 4.18 11.68
CA VAL A 84 -22.20 4.58 12.74
C VAL A 84 -20.77 4.32 12.26
N TYR A 85 -19.93 5.35 12.33
CA TYR A 85 -18.50 5.26 12.13
C TYR A 85 -17.79 5.32 13.47
N ASP A 86 -16.66 4.63 13.57
CA ASP A 86 -15.85 4.65 14.78
C ASP A 86 -14.99 5.90 14.82
N ALA A 87 -14.94 6.57 15.94
CA ALA A 87 -13.97 7.63 16.15
C ALA A 87 -12.56 7.02 16.24
N PHE A 88 -11.55 7.73 15.71
CA PHE A 88 -10.16 7.35 15.90
C PHE A 88 -9.82 7.30 17.40
N ASP A 89 -9.14 6.23 17.83
CA ASP A 89 -8.72 6.01 19.22
C ASP A 89 -7.24 5.60 19.20
N ASP A 90 -6.37 6.41 19.78
CA ASP A 90 -4.91 6.21 19.80
C ASP A 90 -4.48 5.07 20.74
N THR A 91 -5.39 4.57 21.57
CA THR A 91 -5.15 3.43 22.47
C THR A 91 -5.37 2.08 21.78
N LEU A 92 -5.86 2.07 20.52
CA LEU A 92 -6.22 0.89 19.76
C LEU A 92 -5.42 0.81 18.45
N ASN A 93 -5.04 -0.40 18.06
CA ASN A 93 -4.60 -0.65 16.68
C ASN A 93 -5.83 -0.83 15.77
N MET A 94 -6.47 0.27 15.37
CA MET A 94 -7.71 0.23 14.59
C MET A 94 -7.56 -0.40 13.20
N ILE A 95 -6.34 -0.64 12.74
CA ILE A 95 -6.04 -1.31 11.46
C ILE A 95 -6.23 -2.82 11.60
N ASP A 96 -5.64 -3.42 12.63
CA ASP A 96 -5.58 -4.87 12.80
C ASP A 96 -6.55 -5.41 13.86
N ASP A 97 -6.84 -4.62 14.89
CA ASP A 97 -7.76 -5.03 15.95
C ASP A 97 -9.19 -5.23 15.44
N ARG A 98 -9.94 -6.03 16.19
CA ARG A 98 -11.35 -6.28 15.94
C ARG A 98 -12.15 -5.86 17.15
N LYS A 99 -13.35 -5.37 16.92
CA LYS A 99 -14.34 -5.15 17.95
C LYS A 99 -14.74 -6.49 18.61
N SER A 100 -15.35 -6.42 19.77
CA SER A 100 -15.82 -7.61 20.51
C SER A 100 -16.75 -8.53 19.71
N ASN A 101 -17.44 -7.98 18.69
CA ASN A 101 -18.29 -8.75 17.77
C ASN A 101 -17.53 -9.28 16.54
N GLY A 102 -16.19 -9.18 16.50
CA GLY A 102 -15.32 -9.64 15.42
C GLY A 102 -15.25 -8.74 14.18
N THR A 103 -16.01 -7.63 14.15
CA THR A 103 -15.98 -6.70 13.01
C THR A 103 -14.77 -5.76 13.07
N ARG A 104 -14.37 -5.22 11.91
CA ARG A 104 -13.32 -4.20 11.82
C ARG A 104 -13.84 -2.85 12.30
N TYR A 105 -12.92 -1.98 12.73
CA TYR A 105 -13.21 -0.57 12.97
C TYR A 105 -13.47 0.16 11.64
N ARG A 106 -14.51 0.98 11.63
CA ARG A 106 -14.93 1.80 10.47
C ARG A 106 -14.60 3.27 10.74
N TYR A 107 -13.34 3.60 10.93
CA TYR A 107 -12.87 4.93 11.36
C TYR A 107 -12.51 5.86 10.19
N TYR A 108 -12.79 5.46 8.97
CA TYR A 108 -12.71 6.28 7.77
C TYR A 108 -13.85 5.95 6.81
N ALA A 109 -14.13 6.84 5.85
CA ALA A 109 -15.17 6.63 4.87
C ALA A 109 -14.80 7.25 3.53
N LEU A 110 -15.20 6.57 2.44
CA LEU A 110 -15.15 7.03 1.06
C LEU A 110 -16.52 7.60 0.66
N THR A 111 -16.56 8.82 0.14
CA THR A 111 -17.79 9.39 -0.45
C THR A 111 -17.90 9.09 -1.93
N ASP A 112 -19.06 9.37 -2.51
CA ASP A 112 -19.35 9.23 -3.94
C ASP A 112 -18.55 10.22 -4.81
N GLU A 113 -18.02 11.31 -4.24
CA GLU A 113 -17.06 12.20 -4.90
C GLU A 113 -15.61 11.67 -4.83
N PHE A 114 -15.40 10.44 -4.40
CA PHE A 114 -14.10 9.80 -4.19
C PHE A 114 -13.20 10.49 -3.16
N ASN A 115 -13.77 11.26 -2.26
CA ASN A 115 -13.05 11.82 -1.11
C ASN A 115 -13.01 10.82 0.04
N VAL A 116 -11.85 10.71 0.68
CA VAL A 116 -11.64 9.85 1.86
C VAL A 116 -11.51 10.74 3.09
N TYR A 117 -12.31 10.43 4.10
CA TYR A 117 -12.36 11.15 5.37
C TYR A 117 -12.07 10.20 6.53
N LYS A 118 -11.26 10.65 7.49
CA LYS A 118 -11.03 9.97 8.77
C LYS A 118 -11.99 10.53 9.81
N CYS A 119 -12.67 9.67 10.55
CA CYS A 119 -13.58 10.05 11.62
C CYS A 119 -12.76 10.31 12.88
N LEU A 120 -12.77 11.53 13.38
CA LEU A 120 -12.08 11.91 14.62
C LEU A 120 -13.01 11.90 15.84
N SER A 121 -14.30 12.20 15.63
CA SER A 121 -15.32 12.09 16.67
C SER A 121 -16.66 11.69 16.05
N ASN A 122 -17.37 10.76 16.67
CA ASN A 122 -18.63 10.20 16.17
C ASN A 122 -19.87 10.61 16.94
N ASN A 123 -19.81 11.74 17.64
CA ASN A 123 -20.91 12.26 18.44
C ASN A 123 -21.50 11.21 19.42
N ASN A 124 -20.61 10.57 20.21
CA ASN A 124 -20.96 9.53 21.17
C ASN A 124 -21.65 8.29 20.56
N GLY A 125 -21.27 7.90 19.35
CA GLY A 125 -21.81 6.72 18.67
C GLY A 125 -23.15 6.96 17.99
N ALA A 126 -23.54 8.20 17.77
CA ALA A 126 -24.73 8.55 16.98
C ALA A 126 -24.55 8.13 15.50
N ALA A 127 -25.64 7.88 14.80
CA ALA A 127 -25.58 7.60 13.35
C ALA A 127 -25.23 8.87 12.58
N SER A 128 -24.31 8.74 11.60
CA SER A 128 -24.01 9.83 10.66
C SER A 128 -25.10 9.96 9.62
N VAL A 129 -25.65 11.17 9.51
CA VAL A 129 -26.71 11.51 8.54
C VAL A 129 -26.29 12.63 7.57
N ASN A 130 -25.20 13.28 7.85
CA ASN A 130 -24.66 14.36 7.01
C ASN A 130 -23.32 13.91 6.38
N LYS A 131 -23.34 13.75 5.05
CA LYS A 131 -22.15 13.36 4.29
C LYS A 131 -21.04 14.42 4.44
N PRO A 132 -19.79 14.03 4.80
CA PRO A 132 -18.66 14.94 4.77
C PRO A 132 -18.34 15.33 3.33
N THR A 133 -18.16 16.63 3.06
CA THR A 133 -17.88 17.14 1.71
C THR A 133 -16.73 18.14 1.65
N SER A 134 -16.34 18.73 2.79
CA SER A 134 -15.27 19.72 2.85
C SER A 134 -13.89 19.10 2.63
N GLN A 135 -13.07 19.74 1.79
CA GLN A 135 -11.66 19.40 1.58
C GLN A 135 -10.72 20.39 2.31
N GLN A 136 -11.21 21.02 3.38
CA GLN A 136 -10.39 21.96 4.14
C GLN A 136 -9.21 21.27 4.83
N ILE A 137 -8.18 22.04 5.10
CA ILE A 137 -6.91 21.57 5.70
C ILE A 137 -7.12 21.07 7.13
N THR A 138 -7.94 21.81 7.90
CA THR A 138 -8.27 21.47 9.29
C THR A 138 -9.42 20.47 9.36
N GLU A 139 -9.61 19.86 10.50
CA GLU A 139 -10.80 19.08 10.82
C GLU A 139 -12.05 19.96 10.80
N PHE A 140 -13.19 19.35 10.50
CA PHE A 140 -14.47 20.06 10.44
C PHE A 140 -15.60 19.22 11.01
N LYS A 141 -16.60 19.95 11.54
CA LYS A 141 -17.79 19.36 12.13
C LYS A 141 -18.94 19.38 11.14
N THR A 142 -19.61 18.23 10.98
CA THR A 142 -20.88 18.13 10.25
C THR A 142 -22.08 18.43 11.17
N PRO A 143 -23.27 18.80 10.63
CA PRO A 143 -24.46 19.14 11.44
C PRO A 143 -24.93 18.01 12.37
N ASP A 144 -24.65 16.75 12.04
CA ASP A 144 -24.93 15.57 12.87
C ASP A 144 -23.95 15.38 14.04
N GLY A 145 -23.00 16.32 14.20
CA GLY A 145 -22.06 16.34 15.32
C GLY A 145 -20.78 15.55 15.11
N TYR A 146 -20.63 14.85 14.00
CA TYR A 146 -19.38 14.19 13.65
C TYR A 146 -18.27 15.21 13.38
N ILE A 147 -17.01 14.83 13.68
CA ILE A 147 -15.82 15.57 13.30
C ILE A 147 -15.02 14.70 12.36
N TRP A 148 -14.76 15.25 11.17
CA TRP A 148 -14.05 14.58 10.10
C TRP A 148 -12.76 15.31 9.76
N LYS A 149 -11.75 14.53 9.33
CA LYS A 149 -10.53 15.02 8.69
C LYS A 149 -10.53 14.57 7.24
N TYR A 150 -10.44 15.51 6.30
CA TYR A 150 -10.16 15.16 4.91
C TYR A 150 -8.75 14.57 4.81
N MET A 151 -8.62 13.42 4.14
CA MET A 151 -7.35 12.72 3.97
C MET A 151 -6.81 12.89 2.56
N TYR A 152 -7.60 12.50 1.57
CA TYR A 152 -7.25 12.59 0.14
C TYR A 152 -8.47 12.36 -0.74
N THR A 153 -8.31 12.67 -2.04
CA THR A 153 -9.25 12.28 -3.10
C THR A 153 -8.59 11.21 -3.96
N ILE A 154 -9.30 10.10 -4.24
CA ILE A 154 -8.81 9.07 -5.15
C ILE A 154 -8.71 9.67 -6.55
N ARG A 155 -7.54 9.54 -7.17
CA ARG A 155 -7.31 10.04 -8.55
C ARG A 155 -8.21 9.32 -9.52
N SER A 156 -8.70 10.02 -10.54
CA SER A 156 -9.61 9.43 -11.54
C SER A 156 -8.99 8.21 -12.24
N THR A 157 -7.69 8.22 -12.53
CA THR A 157 -6.95 7.07 -13.08
C THR A 157 -6.99 5.87 -12.16
N ASP A 158 -6.88 6.10 -10.84
CA ASP A 158 -6.87 5.04 -9.83
C ASP A 158 -8.28 4.51 -9.53
N VAL A 159 -9.32 5.33 -9.70
CA VAL A 159 -10.71 4.89 -9.65
C VAL A 159 -10.97 3.81 -10.68
N PHE A 160 -10.56 4.03 -11.94
CA PHE A 160 -10.76 3.03 -13.00
C PHE A 160 -9.85 1.81 -12.88
N SER A 161 -8.66 1.99 -12.27
CA SER A 161 -7.67 0.92 -12.22
C SER A 161 -7.78 0.09 -10.94
N PHE A 162 -7.93 0.70 -9.77
CA PHE A 162 -7.69 0.06 -8.49
C PHE A 162 -8.87 0.12 -7.51
N LEU A 163 -9.90 0.94 -7.78
CA LEU A 163 -11.09 0.94 -6.94
C LEU A 163 -11.95 -0.28 -7.27
N THR A 164 -12.21 -1.11 -6.27
CA THR A 164 -13.09 -2.28 -6.39
C THR A 164 -14.25 -2.20 -5.40
N GLN A 165 -15.07 -3.24 -5.32
CA GLN A 165 -16.13 -3.33 -4.31
C GLN A 165 -15.56 -3.34 -2.90
N ASP A 166 -14.43 -4.01 -2.67
CA ASP A 166 -13.86 -4.28 -1.35
C ASP A 166 -12.61 -3.46 -1.04
N TRP A 167 -11.94 -2.90 -2.06
CA TRP A 167 -10.64 -2.25 -1.92
C TRP A 167 -10.60 -0.88 -2.58
N MET A 168 -9.88 0.04 -1.98
CA MET A 168 -9.62 1.37 -2.52
C MET A 168 -8.14 1.74 -2.41
N PRO A 169 -7.59 2.47 -3.40
CA PRO A 169 -6.20 2.92 -3.38
C PRO A 169 -5.96 3.93 -2.25
N VAL A 170 -4.75 3.88 -1.68
CA VAL A 170 -4.27 4.84 -0.69
C VAL A 170 -2.83 5.23 -1.00
N TYR A 171 -2.51 6.51 -0.87
CA TYR A 171 -1.17 7.01 -1.11
C TYR A 171 -0.85 8.22 -0.24
N THR A 172 0.44 8.42 0.01
CA THR A 172 1.00 9.62 0.62
C THR A 172 1.80 10.34 -0.45
N ILE A 173 1.62 11.65 -0.59
CA ILE A 173 2.30 12.48 -1.58
C ILE A 173 3.69 12.82 -1.05
N ILE A 174 4.71 12.64 -1.89
CA ILE A 174 6.13 12.84 -1.51
C ILE A 174 6.71 14.17 -1.98
N ALA A 175 6.00 14.89 -2.84
CA ALA A 175 6.40 16.19 -3.36
C ALA A 175 5.16 17.06 -3.61
N ASN A 176 5.31 18.37 -3.52
CA ASN A 176 4.21 19.32 -3.73
C ASN A 176 3.66 19.21 -5.15
N ASP A 177 2.42 18.69 -5.25
CA ASP A 177 1.65 18.58 -6.49
C ASP A 177 0.50 19.61 -6.58
N GLY A 178 0.41 20.52 -5.61
CA GLY A 178 -0.64 21.53 -5.52
C GLY A 178 -2.00 21.00 -5.03
N SER A 179 -2.12 19.72 -4.69
CA SER A 179 -3.38 19.10 -4.28
C SER A 179 -3.82 19.50 -2.87
N SER A 180 -5.12 19.35 -2.58
CA SER A 180 -5.65 19.49 -1.22
C SER A 180 -5.02 18.48 -0.26
N GLN A 181 -4.67 17.28 -0.74
CA GLN A 181 -3.97 16.27 0.07
C GLN A 181 -2.59 16.78 0.51
N TRP A 182 -1.80 17.36 -0.41
CA TRP A 182 -0.50 17.95 -0.05
C TRP A 182 -0.67 19.02 1.02
N GLN A 183 -1.65 19.91 0.88
CA GLN A 183 -1.91 20.95 1.88
C GLN A 183 -2.26 20.36 3.25
N VAL A 184 -3.05 19.29 3.28
CA VAL A 184 -3.38 18.57 4.53
C VAL A 184 -2.13 17.95 5.15
N GLN A 185 -1.26 17.32 4.35
CA GLN A 185 -0.02 16.71 4.83
C GLN A 185 0.95 17.73 5.44
N GLU A 186 1.12 18.89 4.78
CA GLU A 186 2.05 19.92 5.24
C GLU A 186 1.56 20.68 6.46
N ASN A 187 0.25 20.80 6.64
CA ASN A 187 -0.34 21.50 7.77
C ASN A 187 -0.87 20.54 8.86
N ALA A 188 -0.46 19.28 8.85
CA ALA A 188 -0.80 18.34 9.89
C ALA A 188 -0.14 18.77 11.22
N ILE A 189 -0.89 18.67 12.32
CA ILE A 189 -0.45 19.11 13.65
C ILE A 189 -0.01 17.90 14.44
N ASP A 190 1.30 17.77 14.66
CA ASP A 190 1.87 16.68 15.45
C ASP A 190 1.45 16.80 16.91
N GLY A 191 0.99 15.67 17.49
CA GLY A 191 0.59 15.59 18.88
C GLY A 191 -0.58 16.51 19.24
N GLY A 192 -1.47 16.83 18.28
CA GLY A 192 -2.72 17.55 18.60
C GLY A 192 -3.72 16.66 19.32
N ILE A 193 -4.48 17.20 20.29
CA ILE A 193 -5.59 16.51 20.94
C ILE A 193 -6.88 16.89 20.21
N HIS A 194 -7.48 15.92 19.49
CA HIS A 194 -8.64 16.18 18.65
C HIS A 194 -9.98 15.71 19.23
N ASP A 195 -9.95 14.83 20.22
CA ASP A 195 -11.14 14.41 20.95
C ASP A 195 -10.81 14.14 22.43
N ILE A 196 -11.80 14.25 23.29
CA ILE A 196 -11.75 13.83 24.70
C ILE A 196 -12.95 12.94 24.97
N VAL A 197 -12.67 11.65 25.08
CA VAL A 197 -13.70 10.64 25.33
C VAL A 197 -14.09 10.61 26.81
N VAL A 198 -15.35 10.90 27.11
CA VAL A 198 -15.90 10.77 28.48
C VAL A 198 -16.14 9.30 28.75
N LYS A 199 -15.43 8.72 29.72
CA LYS A 199 -15.58 7.31 30.15
C LYS A 199 -16.66 7.15 31.22
N THR A 200 -16.75 8.10 32.17
CA THR A 200 -17.85 8.21 33.17
C THR A 200 -18.34 9.65 33.16
N ASN A 201 -19.64 9.82 33.14
CA ASN A 201 -20.24 11.16 33.04
C ASN A 201 -20.18 11.97 34.34
N GLY A 202 -19.97 11.32 35.48
CA GLY A 202 -20.10 11.97 36.79
C GLY A 202 -21.52 12.53 37.05
N ALA A 203 -21.66 13.34 38.06
CA ALA A 203 -22.95 13.96 38.42
C ALA A 203 -22.76 15.28 39.19
N SER A 204 -23.86 16.03 39.31
CA SER A 204 -23.94 17.23 40.16
C SER A 204 -23.05 18.40 39.72
N TYR A 205 -22.57 18.42 38.48
CA TYR A 205 -21.95 19.60 37.90
C TYR A 205 -23.01 20.67 37.62
N ASN A 206 -22.61 21.93 37.77
CA ASN A 206 -23.53 23.05 37.51
C ASN A 206 -23.52 23.43 36.03
N PRO A 207 -24.65 23.29 35.28
CA PRO A 207 -24.70 23.64 33.87
C PRO A 207 -24.54 25.16 33.61
N ALA A 208 -24.86 26.02 34.59
CA ALA A 208 -24.67 27.46 34.48
C ALA A 208 -23.22 27.91 34.70
N ILE A 209 -22.41 27.06 35.34
CA ILE A 209 -20.97 27.27 35.59
C ILE A 209 -20.28 25.93 35.40
N PRO A 210 -20.06 25.54 34.10
CA PRO A 210 -19.39 24.29 33.76
C PRO A 210 -17.99 24.20 34.41
N PRO A 211 -17.51 22.99 34.72
CA PRO A 211 -16.16 22.83 35.26
C PRO A 211 -15.11 23.26 34.24
N THR A 212 -14.02 23.84 34.72
CA THR A 212 -12.87 24.14 33.90
C THR A 212 -12.17 22.83 33.50
N VAL A 213 -11.93 22.62 32.21
CA VAL A 213 -11.15 21.50 31.71
C VAL A 213 -9.67 21.89 31.74
N VAL A 214 -8.88 21.10 32.47
CA VAL A 214 -7.44 21.27 32.57
C VAL A 214 -6.77 20.09 31.86
N ILE A 215 -5.97 20.37 30.82
CA ILE A 215 -5.21 19.39 30.09
C ILE A 215 -3.74 19.56 30.48
N THR A 216 -3.14 18.51 30.99
CA THR A 216 -1.73 18.47 31.38
C THR A 216 -1.03 17.34 30.65
N GLY A 217 0.23 17.57 30.25
CA GLY A 217 1.03 16.61 29.49
C GLY A 217 2.37 17.21 29.11
N ASP A 218 3.03 16.58 28.17
CA ASP A 218 4.34 17.00 27.64
C ASP A 218 4.22 18.02 26.49
N GLY A 219 3.03 18.13 25.88
CA GLY A 219 2.72 19.15 24.85
C GLY A 219 2.23 20.48 25.43
N THR A 220 1.80 21.38 24.56
CA THR A 220 1.37 22.73 24.93
C THR A 220 0.15 23.22 24.15
N GLY A 221 -0.62 24.12 24.76
CA GLY A 221 -1.64 24.93 24.08
C GLY A 221 -3.01 24.26 23.90
N ALA A 222 -3.21 23.01 24.29
CA ALA A 222 -4.52 22.39 24.21
C ALA A 222 -5.50 23.01 25.19
N THR A 223 -6.72 23.29 24.71
CA THR A 223 -7.83 23.82 25.52
C THR A 223 -9.13 23.12 25.15
N ALA A 224 -10.00 22.97 26.14
CA ALA A 224 -11.31 22.33 25.96
C ALA A 224 -12.37 22.93 26.87
N GLN A 225 -13.64 22.66 26.56
CA GLN A 225 -14.81 23.08 27.30
C GLN A 225 -15.73 21.88 27.56
N ALA A 226 -16.24 21.78 28.77
CA ALA A 226 -17.18 20.73 29.17
C ALA A 226 -18.63 21.16 28.93
N ASP A 227 -19.42 20.27 28.34
CA ASP A 227 -20.88 20.39 28.24
C ASP A 227 -21.55 19.63 29.40
N VAL A 228 -22.39 20.31 30.16
CA VAL A 228 -23.09 19.75 31.33
C VAL A 228 -24.58 19.58 30.99
N HIS A 229 -25.11 18.39 31.26
CA HIS A 229 -26.52 18.12 31.05
C HIS A 229 -27.38 18.96 32.03
N PRO A 230 -28.37 19.73 31.53
CA PRO A 230 -29.07 20.75 32.35
C PRO A 230 -29.88 20.22 33.52
N ILE A 231 -30.29 18.95 33.47
CA ILE A 231 -31.13 18.34 34.51
C ILE A 231 -30.31 17.45 35.45
N SER A 232 -29.47 16.56 34.89
CA SER A 232 -28.72 15.57 35.68
C SER A 232 -27.41 16.11 36.24
N GLY A 233 -26.88 17.20 35.69
CA GLY A 233 -25.56 17.70 36.02
C GLY A 233 -24.43 16.73 35.63
N ALA A 234 -24.67 15.83 34.69
CA ALA A 234 -23.68 14.93 34.15
C ALA A 234 -22.88 15.62 33.01
N ILE A 235 -21.59 15.32 32.86
CA ILE A 235 -20.82 15.77 31.71
C ILE A 235 -21.25 14.93 30.50
N THR A 236 -21.78 15.57 29.49
CA THR A 236 -22.24 14.90 28.28
C THR A 236 -21.14 14.79 27.22
N ARG A 237 -20.26 15.80 27.17
CA ARG A 237 -19.15 15.88 26.21
C ARG A 237 -18.09 16.87 26.69
N ILE A 238 -16.86 16.68 26.26
CA ILE A 238 -15.77 17.66 26.38
C ILE A 238 -15.31 18.03 24.98
N LEU A 239 -15.48 19.30 24.62
CA LEU A 239 -15.17 19.84 23.29
C LEU A 239 -13.78 20.44 23.29
N ILE A 240 -12.92 20.00 22.36
CA ILE A 240 -11.65 20.66 22.08
C ILE A 240 -11.93 22.03 21.44
N THR A 241 -11.34 23.07 22.00
CA THR A 241 -11.38 24.44 21.45
C THR A 241 -10.07 24.84 20.80
N ASN A 242 -8.96 24.20 21.21
CA ASN A 242 -7.66 24.25 20.56
C ASN A 242 -6.97 22.89 20.74
N PRO A 243 -6.50 22.22 19.68
CA PRO A 243 -5.86 20.90 19.79
C PRO A 243 -4.49 20.94 20.49
N GLY A 244 -3.84 22.09 20.57
CA GLY A 244 -2.45 22.17 21.01
C GLY A 244 -1.48 21.46 20.07
N VAL A 245 -0.25 21.25 20.51
CA VAL A 245 0.82 20.63 19.72
C VAL A 245 1.78 19.82 20.59
N ASN A 246 2.44 18.84 20.00
CA ASN A 246 3.56 18.08 20.59
C ASN A 246 3.18 17.26 21.84
N TYR A 247 1.93 16.88 22.01
CA TYR A 247 1.56 15.93 23.05
C TYR A 247 1.92 14.50 22.61
N THR A 248 2.58 13.76 23.49
CA THR A 248 2.70 12.30 23.41
C THR A 248 1.95 11.63 24.55
N THR A 249 1.69 12.40 25.61
CA THR A 249 0.86 11.99 26.74
C THR A 249 0.01 13.17 27.20
N ALA A 250 -1.25 12.91 27.57
CA ALA A 250 -2.13 13.93 28.10
C ALA A 250 -3.07 13.36 29.17
N THR A 251 -3.26 14.12 30.22
CA THR A 251 -4.24 13.85 31.29
C THR A 251 -5.26 14.97 31.33
N VAL A 252 -6.52 14.60 31.36
CA VAL A 252 -7.65 15.55 31.47
C VAL A 252 -8.24 15.52 32.86
N THR A 253 -8.30 16.69 33.49
CA THR A 253 -8.91 16.87 34.80
C THR A 253 -9.98 17.96 34.75
N LEU A 254 -11.06 17.79 35.50
CA LEU A 254 -12.10 18.79 35.63
C LEU A 254 -11.99 19.49 36.99
N THR A 255 -11.74 20.80 36.96
CA THR A 255 -11.72 21.64 38.15
C THR A 255 -13.09 22.30 38.32
N ASN A 256 -13.77 22.02 39.39
CA ASN A 256 -15.15 22.44 39.66
C ASN A 256 -15.26 23.38 40.84
N ILE A 257 -16.14 24.37 40.73
CA ILE A 257 -16.54 25.27 41.85
C ILE A 257 -17.91 24.79 42.35
N GLY A 258 -17.96 23.61 43.00
CA GLY A 258 -19.25 23.06 43.46
C GLY A 258 -19.15 21.59 43.83
N SER A 259 -20.29 20.89 43.88
CA SER A 259 -20.41 19.51 44.32
C SER A 259 -20.21 18.48 43.21
N GLY A 260 -20.08 18.89 41.96
CA GLY A 260 -19.91 17.98 40.79
C GLY A 260 -18.65 17.14 40.89
N ASN A 261 -18.76 15.84 40.64
CA ASN A 261 -17.63 14.89 40.72
C ASN A 261 -17.88 13.63 39.91
N GLY A 262 -16.87 12.77 39.86
CA GLY A 262 -16.96 11.41 39.28
C GLY A 262 -16.85 11.35 37.75
N CYS A 263 -16.64 12.45 37.02
CA CYS A 263 -16.32 12.39 35.61
C CYS A 263 -14.89 11.91 35.39
N THR A 264 -14.73 10.94 34.53
CA THR A 264 -13.42 10.49 34.00
C THR A 264 -13.41 10.60 32.53
N SER A 265 -12.28 11.01 31.95
CA SER A 265 -12.14 11.20 30.51
C SER A 265 -10.70 10.88 30.07
N VAL A 266 -10.54 10.61 28.78
CA VAL A 266 -9.26 10.29 28.15
C VAL A 266 -9.11 11.20 26.94
N ALA A 267 -7.96 11.85 26.82
CA ALA A 267 -7.60 12.61 25.63
C ALA A 267 -7.18 11.64 24.53
N ILE A 268 -7.62 11.88 23.32
CA ILE A 268 -7.21 11.16 22.11
C ILE A 268 -6.19 12.04 21.37
N ILE A 269 -4.97 11.53 21.25
CA ILE A 269 -3.84 12.24 20.65
C ILE A 269 -3.71 11.83 19.19
N ALA A 270 -3.38 12.78 18.32
CA ALA A 270 -3.11 12.53 16.92
C ALA A 270 -1.92 11.56 16.74
N PRO A 271 -1.89 10.76 15.66
CA PRO A 271 -0.74 9.94 15.34
C PRO A 271 0.50 10.81 15.08
N VAL A 272 1.68 10.19 15.11
CA VAL A 272 2.96 10.88 14.84
C VAL A 272 2.89 11.64 13.53
N GLY A 273 3.24 12.91 13.56
CA GLY A 273 3.13 13.86 12.45
C GLY A 273 1.76 14.50 12.30
N GLY A 274 0.74 14.04 13.03
CA GLY A 274 -0.61 14.60 13.00
C GLY A 274 -1.57 13.90 12.03
N HIS A 275 -2.86 14.12 12.20
CA HIS A 275 -3.89 13.59 11.30
C HIS A 275 -3.74 14.14 9.88
N GLY A 276 -3.70 13.24 8.92
CA GLY A 276 -3.56 13.54 7.49
C GLY A 276 -2.11 13.63 7.01
N LYS A 277 -1.10 13.50 7.89
CA LYS A 277 0.31 13.56 7.47
C LYS A 277 0.71 12.38 6.59
N ASP A 278 0.30 11.19 6.96
CA ASP A 278 0.58 9.97 6.19
C ASP A 278 -0.67 9.09 6.09
N ALA A 279 -1.42 9.25 5.01
CA ALA A 279 -2.64 8.50 4.79
C ALA A 279 -2.40 6.98 4.70
N LYS A 280 -1.26 6.51 4.15
CA LYS A 280 -0.93 5.08 4.11
C LYS A 280 -0.77 4.52 5.51
N LEU A 281 0.01 5.20 6.36
CA LEU A 281 0.26 4.76 7.74
C LEU A 281 -1.02 4.82 8.57
N GLU A 282 -1.75 5.93 8.47
CA GLU A 282 -2.93 6.18 9.30
C GLU A 282 -4.13 5.27 8.96
N LEU A 283 -4.26 4.86 7.69
CA LEU A 283 -5.40 4.07 7.21
C LEU A 283 -5.03 2.60 6.93
N GLY A 284 -3.78 2.19 7.18
CA GLY A 284 -3.34 0.80 7.07
C GLY A 284 -3.05 0.35 5.64
N GLY A 285 -2.35 1.17 4.86
CA GLY A 285 -1.93 0.86 3.48
C GLY A 285 -0.83 -0.20 3.38
N VAL A 286 -0.98 -1.31 4.11
CA VAL A 286 -0.03 -2.43 4.16
C VAL A 286 -0.20 -3.43 3.01
N ASN A 287 -1.28 -3.34 2.25
CA ASN A 287 -1.56 -4.23 1.13
C ASN A 287 -1.17 -3.59 -0.19
N LYS A 288 -0.67 -4.38 -1.13
CA LYS A 288 -0.45 -3.98 -2.54
C LYS A 288 -1.45 -4.68 -3.45
N MET A 289 -2.10 -3.91 -4.29
CA MET A 289 -2.87 -4.44 -5.41
C MET A 289 -2.02 -4.35 -6.66
N ILE A 290 -1.91 -5.47 -7.39
CA ILE A 290 -1.33 -5.54 -8.73
C ILE A 290 -2.49 -5.79 -9.68
N LYS A 291 -2.68 -4.90 -10.66
CA LYS A 291 -3.70 -5.03 -11.71
C LYS A 291 -3.01 -5.23 -13.05
N MET A 292 -3.32 -6.33 -13.70
CA MET A 292 -2.85 -6.65 -15.05
C MET A 292 -4.03 -6.79 -16.00
N THR A 293 -3.94 -6.16 -17.14
CA THR A 293 -4.91 -6.29 -18.22
C THR A 293 -4.33 -7.20 -19.30
N LEU A 294 -5.05 -8.25 -19.68
CA LEU A 294 -4.71 -9.17 -20.77
C LEU A 294 -5.63 -8.88 -21.94
N ASN A 295 -5.07 -8.46 -23.08
CA ASN A 295 -5.84 -8.03 -24.25
C ASN A 295 -5.77 -9.11 -25.35
N GLY A 296 -6.81 -9.91 -25.49
CA GLY A 296 -6.88 -10.96 -26.50
C GLY A 296 -5.62 -11.86 -26.50
N ALA A 297 -5.03 -12.09 -27.64
CA ALA A 297 -3.84 -12.93 -27.77
C ALA A 297 -2.51 -12.23 -27.46
N GLU A 298 -2.51 -10.97 -27.03
CA GLU A 298 -1.28 -10.17 -26.75
C GLU A 298 -0.22 -10.30 -27.85
N GLY A 299 -0.64 -10.09 -29.09
CA GLY A 299 0.24 -10.22 -30.26
C GLY A 299 0.62 -11.67 -30.62
N GLY A 300 -0.08 -12.66 -30.09
CA GLY A 300 0.16 -14.10 -30.31
C GLY A 300 0.95 -14.78 -29.19
N ALA A 301 1.46 -14.04 -28.21
CA ALA A 301 2.19 -14.63 -27.09
C ALA A 301 1.27 -15.35 -26.09
N PHE A 302 0.00 -14.92 -25.99
CA PHE A 302 -0.96 -15.52 -25.08
C PHE A 302 -1.94 -16.42 -25.85
N PRO A 303 -2.05 -17.70 -25.50
CA PRO A 303 -2.99 -18.58 -26.15
C PRO A 303 -4.44 -18.22 -25.80
N THR A 304 -5.33 -18.41 -26.76
CA THR A 304 -6.78 -18.26 -26.58
C THR A 304 -7.40 -19.57 -26.09
N THR A 305 -7.11 -19.92 -24.86
CA THR A 305 -7.54 -21.15 -24.21
C THR A 305 -7.97 -20.85 -22.79
N THR A 306 -8.41 -21.87 -22.08
CA THR A 306 -8.70 -21.76 -20.66
C THR A 306 -7.40 -21.72 -19.84
N PHE A 307 -7.43 -21.03 -18.71
CA PHE A 307 -6.38 -21.13 -17.70
C PHE A 307 -7.00 -21.24 -16.30
N ARG A 308 -6.22 -21.77 -15.34
CA ARG A 308 -6.65 -22.04 -13.97
C ARG A 308 -5.59 -21.66 -12.93
N GLN A 309 -4.44 -21.23 -13.38
CA GLN A 309 -3.35 -20.75 -12.51
C GLN A 309 -2.92 -19.37 -12.98
N ALA A 310 -2.64 -18.52 -12.01
CA ALA A 310 -2.00 -17.23 -12.25
C ALA A 310 -1.10 -16.90 -11.06
N GLY A 311 -0.09 -16.06 -11.29
CA GLY A 311 0.79 -15.67 -10.20
C GLY A 311 1.90 -14.75 -10.67
N LEU A 312 2.92 -14.59 -9.82
CA LEU A 312 4.06 -13.73 -10.09
C LEU A 312 5.34 -14.54 -10.18
N LEU A 313 6.07 -14.36 -11.27
CA LEU A 313 7.39 -14.94 -11.51
C LEU A 313 8.43 -13.82 -11.59
N TYR A 314 9.39 -13.86 -10.68
CA TYR A 314 10.43 -12.85 -10.55
C TYR A 314 11.68 -13.28 -11.32
N LYS A 315 12.19 -12.40 -12.18
CA LYS A 315 13.50 -12.50 -12.87
C LYS A 315 13.74 -13.85 -13.58
N PRO A 316 12.79 -14.33 -14.41
CA PRO A 316 13.04 -15.53 -15.21
C PRO A 316 14.08 -15.25 -16.30
N LEU A 317 14.76 -16.30 -16.75
CA LEU A 317 15.62 -16.23 -17.93
C LEU A 317 14.82 -16.55 -19.18
N SER A 318 15.21 -15.91 -20.30
CA SER A 318 14.74 -16.22 -21.63
C SER A 318 15.63 -17.27 -22.30
N THR A 319 15.14 -17.88 -23.37
CA THR A 319 15.94 -18.79 -24.22
C THR A 319 17.02 -18.07 -25.04
N GLU A 320 16.96 -16.74 -25.11
CA GLU A 320 17.99 -15.92 -25.76
C GLU A 320 19.30 -15.97 -24.97
N GLN A 321 20.40 -15.96 -25.68
CA GLN A 321 21.75 -16.10 -25.10
C GLN A 321 22.58 -14.83 -25.29
N GLY A 322 23.49 -14.62 -24.34
CA GLY A 322 24.43 -13.51 -24.34
C GLY A 322 25.47 -13.65 -23.24
N SER A 323 25.88 -12.55 -22.63
CA SER A 323 26.85 -12.55 -21.53
C SER A 323 26.25 -11.95 -20.27
N LYS A 324 26.51 -12.60 -19.13
CA LYS A 324 26.25 -12.08 -17.79
C LYS A 324 27.57 -11.63 -17.19
N ILE A 325 27.72 -10.32 -16.92
CA ILE A 325 28.97 -9.72 -16.43
C ILE A 325 28.72 -9.06 -15.09
N THR A 326 29.44 -9.50 -14.06
CA THR A 326 29.48 -8.81 -12.76
C THR A 326 30.64 -7.83 -12.76
N VAL A 327 30.37 -6.59 -12.44
CA VAL A 327 31.33 -5.47 -12.46
C VAL A 327 31.55 -4.88 -11.07
N ALA A 328 32.64 -4.15 -10.89
CA ALA A 328 32.92 -3.46 -9.64
C ALA A 328 31.87 -2.42 -9.27
N SER A 329 31.28 -1.76 -10.30
CA SER A 329 30.17 -0.82 -10.15
C SER A 329 29.34 -0.79 -11.42
N THR A 330 28.03 -0.74 -11.27
CA THR A 330 27.08 -0.53 -12.38
C THR A 330 26.74 0.94 -12.61
N ASN A 331 27.24 1.82 -11.73
CA ASN A 331 26.89 3.24 -11.77
C ASN A 331 27.25 3.90 -13.11
N GLY A 332 26.24 4.49 -13.74
CA GLY A 332 26.34 5.20 -15.00
C GLY A 332 26.04 4.35 -16.24
N PHE A 333 26.10 3.00 -16.17
CA PHE A 333 25.67 2.14 -17.27
C PHE A 333 24.14 2.15 -17.41
N LYS A 334 23.68 2.10 -18.67
CA LYS A 334 22.24 2.10 -18.98
C LYS A 334 21.87 1.02 -19.98
N ALA A 335 20.67 0.48 -19.82
CA ALA A 335 20.12 -0.45 -20.82
C ALA A 335 19.99 0.22 -22.19
N GLY A 336 20.30 -0.52 -23.26
CA GLY A 336 20.33 -0.07 -24.64
C GLY A 336 21.67 0.51 -25.10
N GLU A 337 22.64 0.75 -24.19
CA GLU A 337 23.96 1.21 -24.55
C GLU A 337 24.86 0.06 -25.02
N THR A 338 25.78 0.36 -25.94
CA THR A 338 26.81 -0.58 -26.35
C THR A 338 28.01 -0.54 -25.42
N VAL A 339 28.47 -1.69 -25.01
CA VAL A 339 29.68 -1.86 -24.19
C VAL A 339 30.81 -2.49 -24.99
N THR A 340 32.04 -2.14 -24.65
CA THR A 340 33.27 -2.69 -25.26
C THR A 340 34.24 -3.12 -24.18
N GLY A 341 34.80 -4.32 -24.32
CA GLY A 341 35.93 -4.81 -23.53
C GLY A 341 37.23 -4.22 -24.01
N ASP A 342 38.03 -3.61 -23.12
CA ASP A 342 39.26 -2.89 -23.51
C ASP A 342 40.40 -3.82 -23.97
N THR A 343 40.42 -5.06 -23.50
CA THR A 343 41.46 -6.05 -23.83
C THR A 343 41.08 -6.92 -25.00
N THR A 344 39.83 -7.40 -25.02
CA THR A 344 39.37 -8.36 -26.03
C THR A 344 38.79 -7.68 -27.28
N GLY A 345 38.34 -6.42 -27.16
CA GLY A 345 37.53 -5.75 -28.16
C GLY A 345 36.12 -6.35 -28.30
N ALA A 346 35.73 -7.21 -27.40
CA ALA A 346 34.37 -7.76 -27.40
C ALA A 346 33.35 -6.64 -27.23
N THR A 347 32.23 -6.72 -27.94
CA THR A 347 31.16 -5.73 -27.93
C THR A 347 29.81 -6.39 -27.67
N GLY A 348 28.85 -5.63 -27.15
CA GLY A 348 27.46 -6.07 -26.99
C GLY A 348 26.59 -4.94 -26.51
N VAL A 349 25.29 -5.17 -26.39
CA VAL A 349 24.30 -4.17 -25.95
C VAL A 349 23.80 -4.53 -24.56
N ILE A 350 23.79 -3.57 -23.66
CA ILE A 350 23.24 -3.78 -22.29
C ILE A 350 21.73 -3.97 -22.39
N ARG A 351 21.27 -5.16 -22.05
CA ARG A 351 19.85 -5.53 -21.99
C ARG A 351 19.21 -5.12 -20.67
N LEU A 352 19.94 -5.31 -19.57
CA LEU A 352 19.52 -4.95 -18.23
C LEU A 352 20.73 -4.61 -17.36
N VAL A 353 20.59 -3.57 -16.55
CA VAL A 353 21.50 -3.23 -15.45
C VAL A 353 20.86 -3.70 -14.15
N ASP A 354 21.55 -4.54 -13.40
CA ASP A 354 21.12 -5.01 -12.07
C ASP A 354 22.06 -4.46 -11.01
N ASP A 355 21.66 -3.36 -10.40
CA ASP A 355 22.47 -2.68 -9.38
C ASP A 355 22.61 -3.51 -8.09
N ASN A 356 21.63 -4.34 -7.76
CA ASN A 356 21.66 -5.16 -6.55
C ASN A 356 22.72 -6.29 -6.66
N GLU A 357 22.83 -6.91 -7.84
CA GLU A 357 23.82 -7.95 -8.12
C GLU A 357 25.09 -7.37 -8.75
N ARG A 358 25.17 -6.07 -9.00
CA ARG A 358 26.25 -5.41 -9.74
C ARG A 358 26.50 -6.08 -11.10
N THR A 359 25.43 -6.40 -11.82
CA THR A 359 25.48 -7.24 -13.01
C THR A 359 24.92 -6.51 -14.23
N LEU A 360 25.64 -6.62 -15.34
CA LEU A 360 25.18 -6.24 -16.66
C LEU A 360 24.80 -7.51 -17.45
N TRP A 361 23.59 -7.52 -18.00
CA TRP A 361 23.13 -8.54 -18.91
C TRP A 361 23.27 -8.00 -20.33
N ILE A 362 24.07 -8.66 -21.16
CA ILE A 362 24.50 -8.15 -22.46
C ILE A 362 24.04 -9.10 -23.55
N ASP A 363 23.30 -8.60 -24.51
CA ASP A 363 22.89 -9.32 -25.72
C ASP A 363 23.73 -8.90 -26.95
N THR A 364 23.40 -9.46 -28.09
CA THR A 364 24.10 -9.18 -29.39
C THR A 364 25.62 -9.20 -29.27
N VAL A 365 26.17 -10.12 -28.47
CA VAL A 365 27.59 -10.17 -28.15
C VAL A 365 28.39 -10.57 -29.36
N VAL A 366 29.41 -9.78 -29.72
CA VAL A 366 30.45 -10.09 -30.73
C VAL A 366 31.77 -10.26 -29.98
N GLY A 367 32.42 -11.39 -30.19
CA GLY A 367 33.61 -11.77 -29.41
C GLY A 367 33.24 -12.41 -28.06
N ALA A 368 34.14 -12.35 -27.09
CA ALA A 368 33.90 -12.86 -25.73
C ALA A 368 34.61 -11.97 -24.72
N PHE A 369 33.85 -11.50 -23.74
CA PHE A 369 34.40 -10.77 -22.60
C PHE A 369 35.19 -11.70 -21.68
N ILE A 370 36.22 -11.17 -21.04
CA ILE A 370 37.05 -11.93 -20.09
C ILE A 370 37.07 -11.26 -18.72
N GLN A 371 37.32 -12.06 -17.70
CA GLN A 371 37.48 -11.56 -16.32
C GLN A 371 38.73 -10.67 -16.21
N SER A 372 38.64 -9.66 -15.37
CA SER A 372 39.69 -8.66 -15.08
C SER A 372 39.99 -7.66 -16.21
N GLU A 373 39.31 -7.71 -17.36
CA GLU A 373 39.36 -6.58 -18.28
C GLU A 373 38.42 -5.44 -17.80
N THR A 374 38.61 -4.27 -18.38
CA THR A 374 37.69 -3.14 -18.18
C THR A 374 36.64 -3.15 -19.28
N ILE A 375 35.37 -2.98 -18.90
CA ILE A 375 34.27 -2.76 -19.85
C ILE A 375 33.91 -1.28 -19.83
N SER A 376 33.66 -0.70 -21.00
CA SER A 376 33.35 0.72 -21.15
C SER A 376 32.12 0.97 -22.01
N SER A 377 31.35 2.02 -21.68
CA SER A 377 30.20 2.53 -22.44
C SER A 377 30.05 4.02 -22.15
N ASP A 378 29.90 4.86 -23.19
CA ASP A 378 29.58 6.31 -23.11
C ASP A 378 30.33 7.09 -21.99
N GLY A 379 31.63 6.85 -21.87
CA GLY A 379 32.48 7.50 -20.85
C GLY A 379 32.42 6.91 -19.44
N VAL A 380 31.64 5.85 -19.26
CA VAL A 380 31.60 5.05 -18.02
C VAL A 380 32.45 3.81 -18.21
N SER A 381 33.17 3.39 -17.16
CA SER A 381 33.94 2.16 -17.21
C SER A 381 33.96 1.45 -15.85
N ALA A 382 34.07 0.12 -15.89
CA ALA A 382 34.20 -0.71 -14.71
C ALA A 382 35.00 -1.98 -15.00
N ALA A 383 35.73 -2.44 -14.00
CA ALA A 383 36.44 -3.72 -14.10
C ALA A 383 35.44 -4.89 -14.01
N ILE A 384 35.66 -5.90 -14.83
CA ILE A 384 34.89 -7.15 -14.82
C ILE A 384 35.40 -8.03 -13.68
N GLU A 385 34.57 -8.27 -12.67
CA GLU A 385 34.86 -9.18 -11.58
C GLU A 385 34.57 -10.65 -11.95
N ARG A 386 33.50 -10.86 -12.73
CA ARG A 386 33.09 -12.19 -13.21
C ARG A 386 32.37 -12.06 -14.54
N VAL A 387 32.56 -13.03 -15.40
CA VAL A 387 31.85 -13.15 -16.68
C VAL A 387 31.37 -14.57 -16.91
N VAL A 388 30.17 -14.70 -17.46
CA VAL A 388 29.61 -15.94 -18.01
C VAL A 388 29.14 -15.63 -19.42
N ASN A 389 29.87 -16.11 -20.40
CA ASN A 389 29.49 -15.98 -21.82
C ASN A 389 28.59 -17.14 -22.23
N ASN A 390 27.82 -16.96 -23.30
CA ASN A 390 26.90 -17.96 -23.86
C ASN A 390 25.93 -18.52 -22.79
N THR A 391 25.32 -17.62 -22.00
CA THR A 391 24.33 -17.97 -21.00
C THR A 391 22.97 -17.42 -21.38
N ASN A 392 21.90 -18.04 -20.90
CA ASN A 392 20.58 -17.50 -21.07
C ASN A 392 20.47 -16.11 -20.43
N LEU A 393 19.85 -15.18 -21.13
CA LEU A 393 19.66 -13.81 -20.66
C LEU A 393 18.39 -13.68 -19.82
N VAL A 394 18.37 -12.68 -18.96
CA VAL A 394 17.16 -12.33 -18.25
C VAL A 394 16.06 -11.93 -19.24
N LEU A 395 14.84 -12.41 -19.04
CA LEU A 395 13.69 -12.02 -19.85
C LEU A 395 13.34 -10.55 -19.58
N VAL A 396 13.21 -9.75 -20.64
CA VAL A 396 12.83 -8.31 -20.54
C VAL A 396 11.65 -7.95 -21.44
N SER A 397 11.18 -8.86 -22.27
CA SER A 397 10.03 -8.64 -23.16
C SER A 397 8.79 -8.25 -22.37
N THR A 398 7.92 -7.41 -22.94
CA THR A 398 6.65 -7.02 -22.31
C THR A 398 5.71 -8.20 -22.13
N VAL A 399 5.68 -9.09 -23.13
CA VAL A 399 4.93 -10.37 -23.15
C VAL A 399 5.82 -11.45 -23.73
N ALA A 400 5.63 -12.68 -23.27
CA ALA A 400 6.33 -13.83 -23.82
C ALA A 400 5.47 -15.09 -23.67
N SER A 401 5.69 -16.07 -24.56
CA SER A 401 5.11 -17.39 -24.43
C SER A 401 5.86 -18.21 -23.38
N ALA A 402 5.30 -19.34 -22.98
CA ALA A 402 5.99 -20.25 -22.06
C ALA A 402 7.31 -20.79 -22.66
N ASP A 403 7.37 -20.97 -23.98
CA ASP A 403 8.55 -21.49 -24.68
C ASP A 403 9.74 -20.53 -24.65
N ASP A 404 9.46 -19.22 -24.45
CA ASP A 404 10.50 -18.20 -24.33
C ASP A 404 11.14 -18.17 -22.92
N VAL A 405 10.52 -18.86 -21.95
CA VAL A 405 10.97 -18.89 -20.55
C VAL A 405 11.76 -20.15 -20.26
N VAL A 406 12.99 -19.99 -19.81
CA VAL A 406 13.81 -21.15 -19.37
C VAL A 406 13.23 -21.74 -18.10
N THR A 407 12.81 -23.00 -18.15
CA THR A 407 12.23 -23.72 -17.02
C THR A 407 13.20 -23.77 -15.83
N ARG A 408 12.66 -23.66 -14.61
CA ARG A 408 13.40 -23.66 -13.33
C ARG A 408 14.37 -22.47 -13.17
N THR A 409 14.04 -21.35 -13.81
CA THR A 409 14.73 -20.07 -13.63
C THR A 409 13.78 -19.01 -13.10
N GLY A 410 14.32 -18.05 -12.34
CA GLY A 410 13.50 -17.09 -11.61
C GLY A 410 12.84 -17.71 -10.37
N GLU A 411 12.02 -16.91 -9.69
CA GLU A 411 11.35 -17.29 -8.44
C GLU A 411 9.86 -17.02 -8.51
N PHE A 412 9.03 -18.00 -8.15
CA PHE A 412 7.60 -17.78 -7.97
C PHE A 412 7.36 -17.04 -6.66
N MET A 413 6.91 -15.80 -6.75
CA MET A 413 6.63 -14.96 -5.58
C MET A 413 5.19 -15.07 -5.09
N TYR A 414 4.27 -15.43 -5.98
CA TYR A 414 2.85 -15.58 -5.69
C TYR A 414 2.24 -16.59 -6.64
N ILE A 415 1.41 -17.49 -6.11
CA ILE A 415 0.74 -18.55 -6.87
C ILE A 415 -0.72 -18.55 -6.44
N SER A 416 -1.63 -18.51 -7.41
CA SER A 416 -3.07 -18.58 -7.20
C SER A 416 -3.67 -19.64 -8.12
N ASN A 417 -4.19 -20.68 -7.52
CA ASN A 417 -5.03 -21.65 -8.21
C ASN A 417 -6.48 -21.14 -8.20
N ARG A 418 -7.17 -21.28 -9.32
CA ARG A 418 -8.49 -20.69 -9.54
C ARG A 418 -9.40 -21.66 -10.27
N GLU A 419 -10.69 -21.39 -10.21
CA GLU A 419 -11.67 -21.92 -11.14
C GLU A 419 -11.29 -21.58 -12.60
N VAL A 420 -11.87 -22.27 -13.55
CA VAL A 420 -11.60 -22.09 -14.97
C VAL A 420 -11.92 -20.66 -15.43
N ILE A 421 -10.96 -20.03 -16.10
CA ILE A 421 -11.12 -18.76 -16.80
C ILE A 421 -10.94 -19.02 -18.29
N ALA A 422 -12.01 -18.78 -19.07
CA ALA A 422 -11.98 -18.92 -20.52
C ALA A 422 -11.48 -17.62 -21.17
N ARG A 423 -10.64 -17.75 -22.20
CA ARG A 423 -10.10 -16.65 -22.98
C ARG A 423 -10.41 -16.78 -24.47
N ASN A 424 -10.58 -15.65 -25.13
CA ASN A 424 -10.62 -15.55 -26.57
C ASN A 424 -9.91 -14.28 -27.08
N ASP A 425 -9.67 -14.17 -28.37
CA ASP A 425 -8.86 -13.11 -29.03
C ASP A 425 -9.51 -11.74 -28.99
N THR A 426 -10.79 -11.62 -28.74
CA THR A 426 -11.52 -10.36 -28.69
C THR A 426 -11.82 -9.91 -27.25
N GLN A 427 -11.45 -10.71 -26.29
CA GLN A 427 -11.76 -10.50 -24.87
C GLN A 427 -10.61 -9.75 -24.19
N THR A 428 -10.97 -8.90 -23.25
CA THR A 428 -10.04 -8.28 -22.30
C THR A 428 -10.34 -8.79 -20.90
N GLU A 429 -9.33 -9.34 -20.24
CA GLU A 429 -9.44 -9.76 -18.84
C GLU A 429 -8.61 -8.87 -17.94
N GLU A 430 -9.12 -8.65 -16.75
CA GLU A 430 -8.36 -7.99 -15.67
C GLU A 430 -8.04 -8.99 -14.57
N VAL A 431 -6.76 -9.19 -14.33
CA VAL A 431 -6.26 -10.00 -13.22
C VAL A 431 -5.80 -9.07 -12.11
N ARG A 432 -6.35 -9.23 -10.90
CA ARG A 432 -5.97 -8.45 -9.72
C ARG A 432 -5.49 -9.37 -8.61
N PHE A 433 -4.30 -9.09 -8.09
CA PHE A 433 -3.76 -9.70 -6.88
C PHE A 433 -3.70 -8.68 -5.76
N ILE A 434 -4.04 -9.11 -4.56
CA ILE A 434 -3.87 -8.31 -3.34
C ILE A 434 -2.93 -9.07 -2.43
N ILE A 435 -1.75 -8.49 -2.20
CA ILE A 435 -0.70 -9.07 -1.39
C ILE A 435 -0.59 -8.26 -0.10
N GLY A 436 -0.78 -8.92 1.03
CA GLY A 436 -0.64 -8.33 2.37
C GLY A 436 0.78 -8.55 2.92
N PHE A 437 1.30 -7.57 3.64
CA PHE A 437 2.63 -7.56 4.25
C PHE A 437 2.54 -7.47 5.78
#